data_82cc2bc78b621740a283b4d7229a0261
#
_entry.id   82cc2bc78b621740a283b4d7229a0261
#
_cell.length_a   1.000
_cell.length_b   1.000
_cell.length_c   1.000
_cell.angle_alpha   90.00
_cell.angle_beta   90.00
_cell.angle_gamma   90.00
#
_symmetry.space_group_name_H-M   'P 1'
#
loop_
_entity.id
_entity.type
_entity.pdbx_description
1 polymer ?
#
loop_
_entity_poly.entity_id
_entity_poly.type
_entity_poly.pdbx_seq_one_letter_code
_entity_poly.pdbx_strand_id
1 'polypeptide(L)'
;MFQSLKIKDLLLVIILITVTVGVGYFYANIQARNRVWQSFYPARAQLALQHVSCSEGSPSWLTEILIEKTKYQNAPANQIAYIDPQGQLYHCESGYVDGFPMFSDPISADTRFRYASVTKLWTADAILDLIKQNKFNLDTPIAALLPEINQPKDARVNDITIKQLLMHQGGFNRLDIQGNDMFGIGEPVCPNSIETMNKIKLSFTPGAQTSYSNLGYCLLGAVVEQVSGQPYQDYLQAHYHIDGANIQFISSKRLNDEISYNYTETGLTGIDDIYTAFEYEDLYSVAGLSGSAAELARQVRTMAVKPQPNIISSDASIVCDKTQLRECYGYAMMPYRPVDRSATVYYRDGTLLGLSSLVAVSDSGGVVALLSNGTPNKTEHSNDTIKIKIYEYLAKNL
;
A
#
# COMPACT_ATOMS: atom_id res chain seq x y z
N MET A 1 7.66 -45.80 -50.57
CA MET A 1 7.19 -46.70 -49.50
C MET A 1 6.66 -45.83 -48.35
N PHE A 2 5.44 -45.32 -48.44
CA PHE A 2 4.77 -44.57 -47.36
C PHE A 2 3.97 -45.59 -46.55
N GLN A 3 4.44 -45.91 -45.34
CA GLN A 3 3.62 -46.66 -44.40
C GLN A 3 2.42 -45.79 -44.03
N SER A 4 1.20 -46.29 -44.22
CA SER A 4 -0.01 -45.63 -43.79
C SER A 4 0.05 -45.47 -42.28
N LEU A 5 0.13 -44.19 -41.81
CA LEU A 5 -0.01 -43.88 -40.39
C LEU A 5 -1.30 -44.52 -39.88
N LYS A 6 -1.20 -45.36 -38.86
CA LYS A 6 -2.39 -45.90 -38.21
C LYS A 6 -3.15 -44.75 -37.52
N ILE A 7 -4.47 -44.81 -37.48
CA ILE A 7 -5.32 -43.81 -36.87
C ILE A 7 -4.85 -43.44 -35.43
N LYS A 8 -4.29 -44.43 -34.73
CA LYS A 8 -3.69 -44.23 -33.40
C LYS A 8 -2.48 -43.27 -33.42
N ASP A 9 -1.61 -43.42 -34.44
CA ASP A 9 -0.41 -42.55 -34.56
C ASP A 9 -0.81 -41.13 -34.95
N LEU A 10 -1.82 -40.96 -35.79
CA LEU A 10 -2.38 -39.66 -36.14
C LEU A 10 -3.01 -38.97 -34.92
N LEU A 11 -3.78 -39.68 -34.10
CA LEU A 11 -4.36 -39.17 -32.86
C LEU A 11 -3.27 -38.74 -31.87
N LEU A 12 -2.22 -39.52 -31.75
CA LEU A 12 -1.09 -39.21 -30.86
C LEU A 12 -0.34 -37.96 -31.30
N VAL A 13 -0.14 -37.76 -32.60
CA VAL A 13 0.47 -36.54 -33.17
C VAL A 13 -0.42 -35.31 -32.92
N ILE A 14 -1.75 -35.44 -33.12
CA ILE A 14 -2.69 -34.36 -32.87
C ILE A 14 -2.66 -33.96 -31.38
N ILE A 15 -2.68 -34.93 -30.46
CA ILE A 15 -2.60 -34.66 -29.01
C ILE A 15 -1.27 -33.96 -28.69
N LEU A 16 -0.16 -34.43 -29.23
CA LEU A 16 1.16 -33.84 -28.99
C LEU A 16 1.22 -32.38 -29.48
N ILE A 17 0.72 -32.11 -30.69
CA ILE A 17 0.64 -30.76 -31.25
C ILE A 17 -0.26 -29.87 -30.37
N THR A 18 -1.44 -30.36 -29.97
CA THR A 18 -2.38 -29.61 -29.15
C THR A 18 -1.77 -29.26 -27.77
N VAL A 19 -1.09 -30.24 -27.15
CA VAL A 19 -0.39 -30.03 -25.88
C VAL A 19 0.75 -29.01 -26.04
N THR A 20 1.57 -29.16 -27.08
CA THR A 20 2.70 -28.24 -27.34
C THR A 20 2.22 -26.81 -27.61
N VAL A 21 1.19 -26.66 -28.45
CA VAL A 21 0.59 -25.35 -28.72
C VAL A 21 -0.07 -24.77 -27.45
N GLY A 22 -0.77 -25.59 -26.67
CA GLY A 22 -1.38 -25.18 -25.41
C GLY A 22 -0.34 -24.74 -24.38
N VAL A 23 0.76 -25.49 -24.24
CA VAL A 23 1.89 -25.12 -23.37
C VAL A 23 2.56 -23.83 -23.85
N GLY A 24 2.85 -23.75 -25.18
CA GLY A 24 3.43 -22.53 -25.75
C GLY A 24 2.55 -21.29 -25.52
N TYR A 25 1.24 -21.43 -25.74
CA TYR A 25 0.28 -20.36 -25.47
C TYR A 25 0.23 -19.97 -23.98
N PHE A 26 0.25 -20.97 -23.08
CA PHE A 26 0.27 -20.75 -21.63
C PHE A 26 1.50 -19.95 -21.21
N TYR A 27 2.68 -20.29 -21.70
CA TYR A 27 3.92 -19.58 -21.37
C TYR A 27 4.01 -18.19 -22.02
N ALA A 28 3.50 -18.04 -23.24
CA ALA A 28 3.50 -16.76 -23.96
C ALA A 28 2.41 -15.78 -23.51
N ASN A 29 1.32 -16.28 -22.88
CA ASN A 29 0.17 -15.45 -22.51
C ASN A 29 0.00 -15.39 -20.99
N ILE A 30 0.40 -14.27 -20.41
CA ILE A 30 0.34 -14.05 -18.98
C ILE A 30 -1.10 -14.08 -18.43
N GLN A 31 -2.09 -13.59 -19.17
CA GLN A 31 -3.49 -13.64 -18.77
C GLN A 31 -4.00 -15.08 -18.69
N ALA A 32 -3.59 -15.94 -19.63
CA ALA A 32 -3.91 -17.36 -19.60
C ALA A 32 -3.28 -18.04 -18.38
N ARG A 33 -2.01 -17.74 -18.09
CA ARG A 33 -1.32 -18.23 -16.87
C ARG A 33 -2.08 -17.85 -15.62
N ASN A 34 -2.43 -16.58 -15.48
CA ASN A 34 -3.11 -16.07 -14.29
C ASN A 34 -4.50 -16.69 -14.11
N ARG A 35 -5.29 -16.85 -15.17
CA ARG A 35 -6.58 -17.56 -15.08
C ARG A 35 -6.43 -18.99 -14.59
N VAL A 36 -5.43 -19.70 -15.09
CA VAL A 36 -5.13 -21.08 -14.64
C VAL A 36 -4.73 -21.06 -13.16
N TRP A 37 -3.82 -20.18 -12.74
CA TRP A 37 -3.41 -20.07 -11.35
C TRP A 37 -4.58 -19.66 -10.44
N GLN A 38 -5.43 -18.74 -10.87
CA GLN A 38 -6.64 -18.33 -10.14
C GLN A 38 -7.62 -19.50 -9.96
N SER A 39 -7.76 -20.38 -10.97
CA SER A 39 -8.64 -21.55 -10.85
C SER A 39 -8.14 -22.58 -9.82
N PHE A 40 -6.82 -22.63 -9.58
CA PHE A 40 -6.21 -23.48 -8.55
C PHE A 40 -6.11 -22.81 -7.18
N TYR A 41 -6.49 -21.55 -7.07
CA TYR A 41 -6.34 -20.79 -5.83
C TYR A 41 -7.01 -21.43 -4.61
N PRO A 42 -8.23 -22.00 -4.67
CA PRO A 42 -8.85 -22.64 -3.49
C PRO A 42 -8.00 -23.76 -2.88
N ALA A 43 -7.34 -24.58 -3.72
CA ALA A 43 -6.42 -25.60 -3.24
C ALA A 43 -5.15 -24.99 -2.64
N ARG A 44 -4.60 -23.94 -3.28
CA ARG A 44 -3.45 -23.21 -2.78
C ARG A 44 -3.74 -22.53 -1.44
N ALA A 45 -4.92 -21.93 -1.26
CA ALA A 45 -5.35 -21.33 -0.01
C ALA A 45 -5.40 -22.35 1.12
N GLN A 46 -5.90 -23.57 0.83
CA GLN A 46 -5.90 -24.67 1.81
C GLN A 46 -4.49 -25.09 2.24
N LEU A 47 -3.55 -25.16 1.28
CA LEU A 47 -2.16 -25.49 1.57
C LEU A 47 -1.49 -24.35 2.38
N ALA A 48 -1.74 -23.11 2.05
CA ALA A 48 -1.22 -21.96 2.78
C ALA A 48 -1.68 -21.94 4.25
N LEU A 49 -2.93 -22.32 4.51
CA LEU A 49 -3.51 -22.39 5.86
C LEU A 49 -3.06 -23.61 6.69
N GLN A 50 -2.30 -24.54 6.10
CA GLN A 50 -1.65 -25.60 6.90
C GLN A 50 -0.53 -25.06 7.78
N HIS A 51 0.02 -23.90 7.42
CA HIS A 51 1.01 -23.20 8.21
C HIS A 51 0.44 -21.85 8.67
N VAL A 52 -0.10 -21.85 9.89
CA VAL A 52 -0.46 -20.64 10.65
C VAL A 52 0.33 -20.67 11.93
N SER A 53 1.14 -19.64 12.15
CA SER A 53 1.97 -19.47 13.35
C SER A 53 1.57 -18.17 14.05
N CYS A 54 1.48 -18.19 15.37
CA CYS A 54 1.16 -17.00 16.15
C CYS A 54 2.10 -16.89 17.36
N SER A 55 2.35 -15.68 17.82
CA SER A 55 3.03 -15.43 19.09
C SER A 55 2.15 -15.91 20.27
N GLU A 56 2.79 -16.23 21.39
CA GLU A 56 2.10 -16.65 22.60
C GLU A 56 1.10 -15.59 23.08
N GLY A 57 -0.10 -16.03 23.47
CA GLY A 57 -1.17 -15.14 23.92
C GLY A 57 -1.88 -14.35 22.84
N SER A 58 -1.58 -14.60 21.57
CA SER A 58 -2.25 -13.90 20.46
C SER A 58 -3.76 -14.09 20.50
N PRO A 59 -4.56 -13.01 20.38
CA PRO A 59 -6.02 -13.11 20.27
C PRO A 59 -6.45 -13.91 19.04
N SER A 60 -7.48 -14.76 19.16
CA SER A 60 -7.96 -15.65 18.08
C SER A 60 -8.39 -14.91 16.82
N TRP A 61 -8.87 -13.68 16.97
CA TRP A 61 -9.30 -12.87 15.82
C TRP A 61 -8.18 -12.55 14.82
N LEU A 62 -6.90 -12.55 15.24
CA LEU A 62 -5.78 -12.39 14.31
C LEU A 62 -5.77 -13.55 13.31
N THR A 63 -5.92 -14.77 13.78
CA THR A 63 -6.03 -15.95 12.91
C THR A 63 -7.27 -15.91 12.03
N GLU A 64 -8.40 -15.42 12.54
CA GLU A 64 -9.63 -15.28 11.76
C GLU A 64 -9.46 -14.32 10.57
N ILE A 65 -8.77 -13.19 10.78
CA ILE A 65 -8.43 -12.23 9.72
C ILE A 65 -7.50 -12.87 8.68
N LEU A 66 -6.46 -13.59 9.10
CA LEU A 66 -5.56 -14.30 8.17
C LEU A 66 -6.28 -15.34 7.33
N ILE A 67 -7.17 -16.13 7.95
CA ILE A 67 -7.99 -17.13 7.25
C ILE A 67 -8.86 -16.45 6.19
N GLU A 68 -9.49 -15.34 6.53
CA GLU A 68 -10.32 -14.58 5.59
C GLU A 68 -9.51 -14.02 4.42
N LYS A 69 -8.37 -13.38 4.70
CA LYS A 69 -7.46 -12.90 3.66
C LYS A 69 -7.03 -14.02 2.72
N THR A 70 -6.61 -15.14 3.29
CA THR A 70 -6.15 -16.28 2.51
C THR A 70 -7.26 -16.88 1.66
N LYS A 71 -8.46 -17.12 2.22
CA LYS A 71 -9.53 -17.80 1.50
C LYS A 71 -10.22 -16.94 0.45
N TYR A 72 -10.41 -15.65 0.72
CA TYR A 72 -11.34 -14.83 -0.03
C TYR A 72 -10.70 -13.64 -0.76
N GLN A 73 -9.43 -13.34 -0.48
CA GLN A 73 -8.78 -12.17 -1.06
C GLN A 73 -7.52 -12.49 -1.90
N ASN A 74 -7.40 -13.71 -2.37
CA ASN A 74 -6.28 -14.16 -3.22
C ASN A 74 -4.90 -13.82 -2.63
N ALA A 75 -4.77 -13.88 -1.31
CA ALA A 75 -3.55 -13.59 -0.59
C ALA A 75 -3.00 -14.85 0.08
N PRO A 76 -2.16 -15.62 -0.61
CA PRO A 76 -1.68 -16.93 -0.11
C PRO A 76 -0.68 -16.81 1.04
N ALA A 77 -0.11 -15.64 1.28
CA ALA A 77 0.75 -15.40 2.43
C ALA A 77 0.46 -14.04 3.06
N ASN A 78 0.33 -14.04 4.39
CA ASN A 78 -0.10 -12.88 5.14
C ASN A 78 0.62 -12.80 6.48
N GLN A 79 0.91 -11.57 6.92
CA GLN A 79 1.29 -11.25 8.30
C GLN A 79 0.27 -10.30 8.90
N ILE A 80 -0.11 -10.51 10.16
CA ILE A 80 -0.85 -9.55 10.96
C ILE A 80 -0.13 -9.31 12.27
N ALA A 81 0.00 -8.05 12.66
CA ALA A 81 0.51 -7.65 13.97
C ALA A 81 -0.51 -6.76 14.67
N TYR A 82 -0.68 -6.96 15.96
CA TYR A 82 -1.52 -6.17 16.83
C TYR A 82 -0.72 -5.70 18.05
N ILE A 83 -0.68 -4.41 18.27
CA ILE A 83 -0.21 -3.82 19.52
C ILE A 83 -1.43 -3.34 20.27
N ASP A 84 -1.65 -3.86 21.48
CA ASP A 84 -2.75 -3.47 22.32
C ASP A 84 -2.55 -2.05 22.92
N PRO A 85 -3.58 -1.44 23.54
CA PRO A 85 -3.44 -0.16 24.21
C PRO A 85 -2.34 -0.11 25.28
N GLN A 86 -2.01 -1.25 25.90
CA GLN A 86 -0.96 -1.38 26.91
C GLN A 86 0.45 -1.48 26.31
N GLY A 87 0.54 -1.69 24.99
CA GLY A 87 1.81 -1.78 24.25
C GLY A 87 2.33 -3.19 24.04
N GLN A 88 1.55 -4.21 24.40
CA GLN A 88 1.91 -5.60 24.17
C GLN A 88 1.71 -5.93 22.68
N LEU A 89 2.75 -6.48 22.05
CA LEU A 89 2.72 -6.91 20.66
C LEU A 89 2.29 -8.39 20.57
N TYR A 90 1.37 -8.64 19.67
CA TYR A 90 0.94 -9.98 19.21
C TYR A 90 1.06 -10.03 17.69
N HIS A 91 1.38 -11.19 17.11
CA HIS A 91 1.45 -11.36 15.67
C HIS A 91 1.09 -12.77 15.24
N CYS A 92 0.61 -12.90 14.02
CA CYS A 92 0.36 -14.18 13.36
C CYS A 92 0.79 -14.11 11.89
N GLU A 93 1.24 -15.24 11.37
CA GLU A 93 1.69 -15.44 10.00
C GLU A 93 0.97 -16.64 9.37
N SER A 94 0.71 -16.56 8.04
CA SER A 94 0.19 -17.69 7.28
C SER A 94 0.81 -17.73 5.88
N GLY A 95 1.11 -18.95 5.41
CA GLY A 95 1.60 -19.17 4.06
C GLY A 95 3.12 -19.33 3.95
N TYR A 96 3.63 -19.20 2.73
CA TYR A 96 5.01 -19.54 2.35
C TYR A 96 5.63 -18.44 1.49
N VAL A 97 6.94 -18.27 1.60
CA VAL A 97 7.71 -17.18 0.96
C VAL A 97 7.55 -17.16 -0.57
N ASP A 98 7.65 -18.32 -1.23
CA ASP A 98 7.49 -18.45 -2.70
C ASP A 98 6.19 -19.15 -3.11
N GLY A 99 5.28 -19.33 -2.15
CA GLY A 99 3.90 -19.71 -2.42
C GLY A 99 3.60 -21.19 -2.60
N PHE A 100 4.59 -22.10 -2.58
CA PHE A 100 4.37 -23.55 -2.62
C PHE A 100 5.05 -24.26 -1.45
N PRO A 101 4.28 -25.00 -0.60
CA PRO A 101 4.81 -25.60 0.63
C PRO A 101 5.99 -26.56 0.43
N MET A 102 6.05 -27.25 -0.69
CA MET A 102 7.10 -28.27 -0.95
C MET A 102 8.46 -27.67 -1.34
N PHE A 103 8.51 -26.40 -1.71
CA PHE A 103 9.70 -25.75 -2.29
C PHE A 103 10.03 -24.41 -1.68
N SER A 104 9.37 -24.04 -0.57
CA SER A 104 9.51 -22.74 0.04
C SER A 104 9.37 -22.83 1.54
N ASP A 105 10.13 -22.01 2.25
CA ASP A 105 10.00 -21.86 3.68
C ASP A 105 8.67 -21.19 4.05
N PRO A 106 8.09 -21.53 5.21
CA PRO A 106 6.99 -20.77 5.77
C PRO A 106 7.41 -19.33 6.01
N ILE A 107 6.47 -18.39 5.90
CA ILE A 107 6.75 -17.02 6.32
C ILE A 107 6.90 -16.97 7.85
N SER A 108 7.74 -16.05 8.29
CA SER A 108 8.01 -15.79 9.72
C SER A 108 7.58 -14.36 10.07
N ALA A 109 7.67 -14.02 11.36
CA ALA A 109 7.45 -12.65 11.85
C ALA A 109 8.41 -11.62 11.22
N ASP A 110 9.59 -12.06 10.75
CA ASP A 110 10.62 -11.21 10.16
C ASP A 110 10.55 -11.15 8.63
N THR A 111 9.67 -11.95 8.00
CA THR A 111 9.49 -11.92 6.55
C THR A 111 9.07 -10.52 6.09
N ARG A 112 9.76 -10.01 5.09
CA ARG A 112 9.56 -8.65 4.56
C ARG A 112 8.43 -8.61 3.55
N PHE A 113 7.60 -7.57 3.66
CA PHE A 113 6.57 -7.18 2.69
C PHE A 113 6.76 -5.72 2.29
N ARG A 114 6.40 -5.35 1.07
CA ARG A 114 6.30 -3.96 0.64
C ARG A 114 5.07 -3.31 1.25
N TYR A 115 5.22 -2.08 1.73
CA TYR A 115 4.14 -1.36 2.43
C TYR A 115 3.21 -0.59 1.49
N ALA A 116 3.59 -0.43 0.23
CA ALA A 116 2.85 0.38 -0.73
C ALA A 116 2.46 1.74 -0.12
N SER A 117 1.24 2.23 -0.36
CA SER A 117 0.80 3.56 0.10
C SER A 117 0.73 3.75 1.61
N VAL A 118 0.93 2.72 2.42
CA VAL A 118 1.14 2.89 3.87
C VAL A 118 2.42 3.68 4.15
N THR A 119 3.41 3.64 3.27
CA THR A 119 4.62 4.50 3.29
C THR A 119 4.30 5.98 3.51
N LYS A 120 3.16 6.46 3.01
CA LYS A 120 2.74 7.86 3.17
C LYS A 120 2.60 8.31 4.63
N LEU A 121 2.49 7.38 5.57
CA LEU A 121 2.48 7.71 7.00
C LEU A 121 3.78 8.38 7.45
N TRP A 122 4.93 7.90 6.97
CA TRP A 122 6.23 8.51 7.27
C TRP A 122 6.36 9.90 6.65
N THR A 123 5.91 10.07 5.41
CA THR A 123 5.92 11.39 4.75
C THR A 123 5.05 12.38 5.49
N ALA A 124 3.83 11.98 5.88
CA ALA A 124 2.93 12.84 6.64
C ALA A 124 3.49 13.19 8.01
N ASP A 125 4.04 12.21 8.74
CA ASP A 125 4.63 12.43 10.05
C ASP A 125 5.86 13.35 9.99
N ALA A 126 6.72 13.18 8.97
CA ALA A 126 7.85 14.07 8.71
C ALA A 126 7.41 15.53 8.48
N ILE A 127 6.38 15.75 7.67
CA ILE A 127 5.78 17.08 7.46
C ILE A 127 5.24 17.65 8.78
N LEU A 128 4.50 16.85 9.55
CA LEU A 128 3.94 17.30 10.82
C LEU A 128 5.03 17.60 11.87
N ASP A 129 6.14 16.86 11.86
CA ASP A 129 7.29 17.15 12.74
C ASP A 129 8.02 18.44 12.33
N LEU A 130 8.17 18.72 11.02
CA LEU A 130 8.72 19.98 10.54
C LEU A 130 7.83 21.18 10.90
N ILE A 131 6.49 21.00 10.90
CA ILE A 131 5.53 22.01 11.37
C ILE A 131 5.72 22.27 12.87
N LYS A 132 5.86 21.22 13.69
CA LYS A 132 6.14 21.36 15.14
C LYS A 132 7.47 22.07 15.42
N GLN A 133 8.44 21.94 14.52
CA GLN A 133 9.70 22.68 14.56
C GLN A 133 9.58 24.13 14.06
N ASN A 134 8.37 24.60 13.74
CA ASN A 134 8.08 25.96 13.23
C ASN A 134 8.81 26.27 11.90
N LYS A 135 9.06 25.27 11.05
CA LYS A 135 9.66 25.50 9.74
C LYS A 135 8.67 26.10 8.74
N PHE A 136 7.41 25.71 8.84
CA PHE A 136 6.25 26.22 8.10
C PHE A 136 4.97 25.78 8.84
N ASN A 137 3.78 26.06 8.29
CA ASN A 137 2.50 25.64 8.88
C ASN A 137 1.61 24.92 7.84
N LEU A 138 0.47 24.39 8.29
CA LEU A 138 -0.47 23.64 7.45
C LEU A 138 -1.03 24.46 6.28
N ASP A 139 -1.18 25.75 6.43
CA ASP A 139 -1.71 26.65 5.41
C ASP A 139 -0.62 27.25 4.49
N THR A 140 0.65 26.89 4.70
CA THR A 140 1.75 27.33 3.84
C THR A 140 1.59 26.77 2.45
N PRO A 141 1.58 27.62 1.38
CA PRO A 141 1.55 27.17 0.01
C PRO A 141 2.84 26.42 -0.36
N ILE A 142 2.71 25.32 -1.11
CA ILE A 142 3.89 24.55 -1.57
C ILE A 142 4.83 25.35 -2.45
N ALA A 143 4.31 26.30 -3.24
CA ALA A 143 5.11 27.20 -4.08
C ALA A 143 6.02 28.11 -3.25
N ALA A 144 5.74 28.35 -1.97
CA ALA A 144 6.63 29.08 -1.08
C ALA A 144 7.80 28.21 -0.55
N LEU A 145 7.68 26.89 -0.65
CA LEU A 145 8.67 25.91 -0.16
C LEU A 145 9.46 25.25 -1.29
N LEU A 146 8.88 25.16 -2.50
CA LEU A 146 9.48 24.55 -3.68
C LEU A 146 9.71 25.62 -4.74
N PRO A 147 10.93 26.20 -4.83
CA PRO A 147 11.25 27.33 -5.71
C PRO A 147 11.12 27.00 -7.20
N GLU A 148 11.08 25.75 -7.58
CA GLU A 148 10.83 25.28 -8.95
C GLU A 148 9.42 25.65 -9.43
N ILE A 149 8.47 25.81 -8.50
CA ILE A 149 7.09 26.24 -8.77
C ILE A 149 7.04 27.77 -8.72
N ASN A 150 7.39 28.43 -9.83
CA ASN A 150 7.58 29.88 -9.84
C ASN A 150 6.71 30.64 -10.87
N GLN A 151 6.23 29.97 -11.91
CA GLN A 151 5.41 30.57 -12.96
C GLN A 151 4.33 29.60 -13.47
N PRO A 152 3.41 29.11 -12.60
CA PRO A 152 2.41 28.16 -13.03
C PRO A 152 1.42 28.77 -14.02
N LYS A 153 1.15 28.08 -15.13
CA LYS A 153 0.13 28.47 -16.10
C LYS A 153 -1.29 28.42 -15.52
N ASP A 154 -1.54 27.49 -14.63
CA ASP A 154 -2.74 27.48 -13.81
C ASP A 154 -2.43 28.15 -12.47
N ALA A 155 -2.90 29.38 -12.31
CA ALA A 155 -2.59 30.20 -11.13
C ALA A 155 -2.99 29.54 -9.81
N ARG A 156 -3.97 28.60 -9.81
CA ARG A 156 -4.41 27.86 -8.64
C ARG A 156 -3.33 26.98 -8.02
N VAL A 157 -2.29 26.64 -8.79
CA VAL A 157 -1.12 25.87 -8.29
C VAL A 157 -0.40 26.63 -7.18
N ASN A 158 -0.39 27.99 -7.23
CA ASN A 158 0.20 28.80 -6.18
C ASN A 158 -0.53 28.72 -4.84
N ASP A 159 -1.78 28.31 -4.86
CA ASP A 159 -2.65 28.28 -3.68
C ASP A 159 -2.72 26.88 -3.01
N ILE A 160 -2.03 25.89 -3.58
CA ILE A 160 -1.99 24.53 -3.01
C ILE A 160 -1.23 24.56 -1.69
N THR A 161 -1.89 24.24 -0.59
CA THR A 161 -1.29 24.22 0.75
C THR A 161 -0.82 22.83 1.17
N ILE A 162 0.09 22.79 2.16
CA ILE A 162 0.54 21.55 2.81
C ILE A 162 -0.66 20.72 3.31
N LYS A 163 -1.61 21.36 3.98
CA LYS A 163 -2.85 20.73 4.47
C LYS A 163 -3.63 20.04 3.36
N GLN A 164 -3.82 20.72 2.24
CA GLN A 164 -4.56 20.18 1.11
C GLN A 164 -3.85 18.97 0.49
N LEU A 165 -2.52 18.94 0.44
CA LEU A 165 -1.78 17.77 -0.04
C LEU A 165 -1.92 16.58 0.93
N LEU A 166 -1.74 16.80 2.23
CA LEU A 166 -1.92 15.77 3.26
C LEU A 166 -3.30 15.11 3.16
N MET A 167 -4.35 15.90 2.90
CA MET A 167 -5.75 15.47 2.83
C MET A 167 -6.21 15.05 1.44
N HIS A 168 -5.31 14.94 0.47
CA HIS A 168 -5.64 14.63 -0.92
C HIS A 168 -6.62 15.63 -1.58
N GLN A 169 -6.46 16.92 -1.29
CA GLN A 169 -7.29 18.01 -1.80
C GLN A 169 -6.51 19.01 -2.67
N GLY A 170 -5.35 18.62 -3.18
CA GLY A 170 -4.44 19.49 -3.95
C GLY A 170 -4.91 19.84 -5.37
N GLY A 171 -6.08 19.35 -5.83
CA GLY A 171 -6.55 19.63 -7.18
C GLY A 171 -6.18 18.58 -8.23
N PHE A 172 -5.50 17.50 -7.82
CA PHE A 172 -5.05 16.43 -8.69
C PHE A 172 -6.08 15.29 -8.77
N ASN A 173 -6.30 14.78 -9.99
CA ASN A 173 -7.12 13.59 -10.20
C ASN A 173 -6.23 12.45 -10.73
N ARG A 174 -6.05 11.39 -9.93
CA ARG A 174 -5.22 10.23 -10.31
C ARG A 174 -5.68 9.49 -11.57
N LEU A 175 -6.93 9.68 -11.98
CA LEU A 175 -7.50 9.08 -13.18
C LEU A 175 -7.31 9.97 -14.42
N ASP A 176 -6.76 11.16 -14.24
CA ASP A 176 -6.46 12.07 -15.33
C ASP A 176 -5.22 11.58 -16.07
N ILE A 177 -5.40 11.11 -17.31
CA ILE A 177 -4.34 10.60 -18.18
C ILE A 177 -3.34 11.67 -18.61
N GLN A 178 -3.55 12.93 -18.27
CA GLN A 178 -2.64 14.04 -18.58
C GLN A 178 -1.44 14.17 -17.61
N GLY A 179 -1.19 13.16 -16.77
CA GLY A 179 0.00 13.09 -15.94
C GLY A 179 -0.10 13.79 -14.59
N ASN A 180 -1.29 13.99 -14.06
CA ASN A 180 -1.52 14.54 -12.73
C ASN A 180 -1.24 13.53 -11.58
N ASP A 181 -0.84 12.31 -11.90
CA ASP A 181 -0.40 11.31 -10.93
C ASP A 181 0.89 10.62 -11.42
N MET A 182 1.72 10.11 -10.50
CA MET A 182 3.04 9.54 -10.77
C MET A 182 3.02 8.28 -11.63
N PHE A 183 1.86 7.64 -11.73
CA PHE A 183 1.64 6.45 -12.56
C PHE A 183 0.98 6.77 -13.91
N GLY A 184 0.93 8.04 -14.29
CA GLY A 184 0.44 8.49 -15.59
C GLY A 184 1.40 8.18 -16.74
N ILE A 185 0.92 8.37 -17.98
CA ILE A 185 1.76 8.25 -19.18
C ILE A 185 2.63 9.51 -19.29
N GLY A 186 3.94 9.35 -19.35
CA GLY A 186 4.92 10.42 -19.49
C GLY A 186 5.94 10.47 -18.37
N GLU A 187 6.84 11.46 -18.45
CA GLU A 187 7.81 11.68 -17.38
C GLU A 187 7.12 12.11 -16.10
N PRO A 188 7.44 11.47 -14.95
CA PRO A 188 6.85 11.83 -13.67
C PRO A 188 7.25 13.27 -13.29
N VAL A 189 6.28 14.03 -12.79
CA VAL A 189 6.50 15.41 -12.32
C VAL A 189 7.46 15.43 -11.13
N CYS A 190 7.41 14.43 -10.29
CA CYS A 190 8.06 14.37 -9.00
C CYS A 190 8.69 12.98 -8.80
N PRO A 191 9.88 12.88 -8.19
CA PRO A 191 10.63 13.95 -7.52
C PRO A 191 11.52 14.78 -8.45
N ASN A 192 11.84 14.32 -9.67
CA ASN A 192 12.95 14.83 -10.47
C ASN A 192 12.61 15.98 -11.42
N SER A 193 11.34 16.33 -11.60
CA SER A 193 10.86 17.32 -12.59
C SER A 193 9.80 18.24 -12.01
N ILE A 194 10.02 18.76 -10.79
CA ILE A 194 9.05 19.58 -10.04
C ILE A 194 8.68 20.86 -10.81
N GLU A 195 9.59 21.40 -11.62
CA GLU A 195 9.33 22.56 -12.47
C GLU A 195 8.21 22.31 -13.50
N THR A 196 7.88 21.04 -13.78
CA THR A 196 6.75 20.68 -14.65
C THR A 196 5.39 21.02 -14.02
N MET A 197 5.34 21.25 -12.70
CA MET A 197 4.16 21.80 -12.01
C MET A 197 3.73 23.15 -12.61
N ASN A 198 4.66 23.91 -13.19
CA ASN A 198 4.34 25.16 -13.89
C ASN A 198 3.49 24.96 -15.17
N LYS A 199 3.42 23.73 -15.69
CA LYS A 199 2.66 23.37 -16.89
C LYS A 199 1.37 22.62 -16.59
N ILE A 200 1.19 22.12 -15.37
CA ILE A 200 0.03 21.33 -14.96
C ILE A 200 -1.23 22.20 -14.95
N LYS A 201 -2.33 21.61 -15.40
CA LYS A 201 -3.68 22.11 -15.22
C LYS A 201 -4.39 21.28 -14.17
N LEU A 202 -4.84 21.91 -13.09
CA LEU A 202 -5.56 21.25 -12.01
C LEU A 202 -6.95 20.78 -12.49
N SER A 203 -7.32 19.58 -12.08
CA SER A 203 -8.63 18.99 -12.41
C SER A 203 -9.77 19.68 -11.66
N PHE A 204 -9.49 20.23 -10.47
CA PHE A 204 -10.43 20.99 -9.64
C PHE A 204 -9.67 22.03 -8.79
N THR A 205 -10.40 22.95 -8.17
CA THR A 205 -9.82 23.95 -7.26
C THR A 205 -9.30 23.26 -5.99
N PRO A 206 -8.06 23.56 -5.54
CA PRO A 206 -7.55 23.04 -4.28
C PRO A 206 -8.52 23.28 -3.11
N GLY A 207 -8.75 22.25 -2.31
CA GLY A 207 -9.71 22.26 -1.21
C GLY A 207 -11.17 22.02 -1.58
N ALA A 208 -11.55 22.03 -2.87
CA ALA A 208 -12.94 21.88 -3.27
C ALA A 208 -13.49 20.45 -3.13
N GLN A 209 -12.64 19.46 -3.27
CA GLN A 209 -12.99 18.05 -3.12
C GLN A 209 -11.76 17.20 -2.78
N THR A 210 -12.01 16.01 -2.25
CA THR A 210 -10.96 15.00 -2.02
C THR A 210 -10.82 14.11 -3.24
N SER A 211 -9.58 13.95 -3.72
CA SER A 211 -9.22 12.97 -4.74
C SER A 211 -7.82 12.44 -4.45
N TYR A 212 -7.75 11.15 -4.18
CA TYR A 212 -6.47 10.50 -3.85
C TYR A 212 -5.42 10.77 -4.93
N SER A 213 -4.24 11.25 -4.51
CA SER A 213 -3.12 11.54 -5.41
C SER A 213 -1.79 11.08 -4.83
N ASN A 214 -0.99 10.40 -5.63
CA ASN A 214 0.41 10.08 -5.32
C ASN A 214 1.28 11.32 -5.52
N LEU A 215 1.04 12.10 -6.57
CA LEU A 215 1.75 13.34 -6.83
C LEU A 215 1.74 14.28 -5.61
N GLY A 216 0.59 14.43 -4.94
CA GLY A 216 0.51 15.25 -3.74
C GLY A 216 1.49 14.82 -2.64
N TYR A 217 1.63 13.52 -2.42
CA TYR A 217 2.57 13.00 -1.41
C TYR A 217 4.03 12.98 -1.89
N CYS A 218 4.27 12.88 -3.20
CA CYS A 218 5.61 13.09 -3.72
C CYS A 218 6.07 14.53 -3.50
N LEU A 219 5.22 15.52 -3.78
CA LEU A 219 5.52 16.92 -3.48
C LEU A 219 5.76 17.18 -2.00
N LEU A 220 5.04 16.48 -1.09
CA LEU A 220 5.33 16.53 0.34
C LEU A 220 6.72 15.95 0.65
N GLY A 221 7.13 14.86 -0.02
CA GLY A 221 8.49 14.33 0.07
C GLY A 221 9.54 15.35 -0.35
N ALA A 222 9.33 16.03 -1.48
CA ALA A 222 10.22 17.09 -1.94
C ALA A 222 10.27 18.29 -0.95
N VAL A 223 9.15 18.62 -0.30
CA VAL A 223 9.15 19.63 0.78
C VAL A 223 10.00 19.16 1.96
N VAL A 224 9.97 17.88 2.34
CA VAL A 224 10.85 17.35 3.40
C VAL A 224 12.31 17.56 3.01
N GLU A 225 12.72 17.21 1.79
CA GLU A 225 14.09 17.42 1.30
C GLU A 225 14.50 18.88 1.32
N GLN A 226 13.69 19.73 0.72
CA GLN A 226 13.99 21.16 0.58
C GLN A 226 14.13 21.86 1.94
N VAL A 227 13.25 21.53 2.88
CA VAL A 227 13.22 22.20 4.19
C VAL A 227 14.25 21.63 5.17
N SER A 228 14.55 20.34 5.09
CA SER A 228 15.55 19.70 5.93
C SER A 228 16.98 19.88 5.40
N GLY A 229 17.14 20.12 4.10
CA GLY A 229 18.43 20.15 3.42
C GLY A 229 19.09 18.77 3.29
N GLN A 230 18.30 17.69 3.38
CA GLN A 230 18.78 16.31 3.28
C GLN A 230 17.94 15.55 2.26
N PRO A 231 18.51 14.56 1.54
CA PRO A 231 17.74 13.62 0.74
C PRO A 231 16.65 12.95 1.60
N TYR A 232 15.49 12.69 1.02
CA TYR A 232 14.34 12.14 1.74
C TYR A 232 14.66 10.84 2.49
N GLN A 233 15.44 9.95 1.88
CA GLN A 233 15.86 8.70 2.50
C GLN A 233 16.73 8.94 3.73
N ASP A 234 17.72 9.85 3.63
CA ASP A 234 18.63 10.18 4.72
C ASP A 234 17.86 10.80 5.90
N TYR A 235 16.87 11.66 5.58
CA TYR A 235 15.98 12.22 6.58
C TYR A 235 15.21 11.11 7.33
N LEU A 236 14.60 10.15 6.59
CA LEU A 236 13.88 9.05 7.22
C LEU A 236 14.78 8.15 8.05
N GLN A 237 15.97 7.82 7.56
CA GLN A 237 16.93 7.01 8.32
C GLN A 237 17.34 7.70 9.63
N ALA A 238 17.63 8.99 9.57
CA ALA A 238 18.07 9.75 10.75
C ALA A 238 16.94 9.91 11.80
N HIS A 239 15.68 10.11 11.36
CA HIS A 239 14.59 10.45 12.27
C HIS A 239 13.77 9.25 12.74
N TYR A 240 13.70 8.19 11.94
CA TYR A 240 12.87 7.01 12.24
C TYR A 240 13.70 5.76 12.51
N HIS A 241 15.02 5.84 12.39
CA HIS A 241 15.95 4.71 12.59
C HIS A 241 15.49 3.46 11.83
N ILE A 242 15.04 3.65 10.58
CA ILE A 242 14.39 2.60 9.80
C ILE A 242 15.30 1.37 9.59
N ASP A 243 16.60 1.56 9.43
CA ASP A 243 17.55 0.44 9.32
C ASP A 243 17.60 -0.39 10.61
N GLY A 244 17.60 0.26 11.78
CA GLY A 244 17.55 -0.41 13.08
C GLY A 244 16.23 -1.12 13.35
N ALA A 245 15.15 -0.67 12.71
CA ALA A 245 13.82 -1.29 12.75
C ALA A 245 13.62 -2.34 11.64
N ASN A 246 14.66 -2.73 10.92
CA ASN A 246 14.57 -3.63 9.76
C ASN A 246 13.53 -3.18 8.71
N ILE A 247 13.36 -1.86 8.54
CA ILE A 247 12.58 -1.25 7.47
C ILE A 247 13.55 -0.75 6.41
N GLN A 248 13.27 -1.01 5.14
CA GLN A 248 14.15 -0.62 4.04
C GLN A 248 13.37 -0.01 2.90
N PHE A 249 14.03 0.87 2.16
CA PHE A 249 13.52 1.32 0.87
C PHE A 249 13.56 0.16 -0.13
N ILE A 250 12.49 0.06 -0.93
CA ILE A 250 12.37 -0.94 -2.00
C ILE A 250 13.18 -0.53 -3.22
N SER A 251 13.50 -1.52 -4.04
CA SER A 251 14.17 -1.33 -5.32
C SER A 251 13.54 -2.20 -6.40
N SER A 252 14.11 -2.17 -7.61
CA SER A 252 13.77 -3.06 -8.71
C SER A 252 14.22 -4.52 -8.48
N LYS A 253 14.76 -4.84 -7.30
CA LYS A 253 15.18 -6.19 -6.94
C LYS A 253 14.44 -6.65 -5.69
N ARG A 254 14.08 -7.94 -5.67
CA ARG A 254 13.60 -8.61 -4.47
C ARG A 254 14.74 -8.69 -3.44
N LEU A 255 14.46 -8.33 -2.20
CA LEU A 255 15.39 -8.54 -1.09
C LEU A 255 15.39 -10.02 -0.66
N ASN A 256 16.47 -10.48 -0.02
CA ASN A 256 16.63 -11.89 0.35
C ASN A 256 15.58 -12.38 1.37
N ASP A 257 15.11 -11.49 2.22
CA ASP A 257 14.10 -11.73 3.25
C ASP A 257 12.68 -11.36 2.80
N GLU A 258 12.51 -10.91 1.54
CA GLU A 258 11.24 -10.43 0.99
C GLU A 258 10.43 -11.59 0.42
N ILE A 259 9.11 -11.54 0.67
CA ILE A 259 8.16 -12.48 0.07
C ILE A 259 8.06 -12.31 -1.45
N SER A 260 7.69 -13.38 -2.14
CA SER A 260 7.39 -13.33 -3.58
C SER A 260 5.97 -12.82 -3.86
N TYR A 261 5.83 -12.00 -4.89
CA TYR A 261 4.54 -11.45 -5.35
C TYR A 261 4.12 -12.06 -6.68
N ASN A 262 3.77 -13.33 -6.66
CA ASN A 262 3.40 -14.08 -7.87
C ASN A 262 1.93 -13.93 -8.27
N TYR A 263 1.14 -13.15 -7.53
CA TYR A 263 -0.28 -12.94 -7.73
C TYR A 263 -0.56 -11.53 -8.23
N THR A 264 -0.22 -11.25 -9.47
CA THR A 264 -0.55 -9.99 -10.12
C THR A 264 -1.98 -10.02 -10.68
N GLU A 265 -2.77 -9.00 -10.37
CA GLU A 265 -3.96 -8.68 -11.18
C GLU A 265 -3.48 -8.06 -12.50
N THR A 266 -3.31 -8.87 -13.51
CA THR A 266 -2.81 -8.43 -14.82
C THR A 266 -3.92 -7.89 -15.71
N GLY A 267 -4.84 -7.14 -15.20
CA GLY A 267 -5.96 -6.73 -16.01
C GLY A 267 -5.85 -5.34 -16.62
N LEU A 268 -5.15 -4.42 -15.98
CA LEU A 268 -5.32 -2.99 -16.31
C LEU A 268 -4.07 -2.31 -16.90
N THR A 269 -2.86 -2.83 -16.69
CA THR A 269 -1.65 -2.08 -17.04
C THR A 269 -0.67 -2.82 -17.96
N GLY A 270 -0.86 -4.12 -18.20
CA GLY A 270 0.12 -4.93 -18.95
C GLY A 270 1.47 -5.10 -18.23
N ILE A 271 1.54 -4.77 -16.94
CA ILE A 271 2.72 -4.88 -16.11
C ILE A 271 2.74 -6.27 -15.48
N ASP A 272 3.80 -7.00 -15.73
CA ASP A 272 3.91 -8.42 -15.43
C ASP A 272 4.65 -8.72 -14.14
N ASP A 273 5.53 -7.81 -13.70
CA ASP A 273 6.43 -7.99 -12.57
C ASP A 273 6.49 -6.73 -11.71
N ILE A 274 6.17 -6.89 -10.44
CA ILE A 274 6.21 -5.79 -9.47
C ILE A 274 7.62 -5.20 -9.34
N TYR A 275 8.68 -6.00 -9.52
CA TYR A 275 10.05 -5.55 -9.32
C TYR A 275 10.56 -4.65 -10.45
N THR A 276 9.98 -4.77 -11.65
CA THR A 276 10.35 -3.98 -12.83
C THR A 276 9.28 -2.98 -13.27
N ALA A 277 8.15 -2.97 -12.54
CA ALA A 277 6.96 -2.21 -12.92
C ALA A 277 7.13 -0.69 -12.77
N PHE A 278 8.06 -0.24 -11.91
CA PHE A 278 8.18 1.15 -11.50
C PHE A 278 9.64 1.55 -11.31
N GLU A 279 9.95 2.82 -11.53
CA GLU A 279 11.15 3.46 -11.04
C GLU A 279 10.96 3.70 -9.53
N TYR A 280 11.50 2.80 -8.70
CA TYR A 280 11.21 2.79 -7.27
C TYR A 280 11.77 3.99 -6.52
N GLU A 281 12.80 4.64 -7.04
CA GLU A 281 13.36 5.87 -6.47
C GLU A 281 12.33 7.00 -6.49
N ASP A 282 11.50 7.08 -7.52
CA ASP A 282 10.40 8.05 -7.61
C ASP A 282 9.28 7.77 -6.60
N LEU A 283 9.22 6.56 -6.05
CA LEU A 283 8.17 6.14 -5.13
C LEU A 283 8.52 6.27 -3.64
N TYR A 284 9.72 6.68 -3.28
CA TYR A 284 10.20 6.62 -1.89
C TYR A 284 9.27 7.31 -0.88
N SER A 285 8.71 8.47 -1.20
CA SER A 285 7.78 9.19 -0.32
C SER A 285 6.32 8.72 -0.41
N VAL A 286 6.00 7.85 -1.36
CA VAL A 286 4.60 7.45 -1.67
C VAL A 286 4.31 6.00 -1.40
N ALA A 287 5.27 5.10 -1.72
CA ALA A 287 5.09 3.65 -1.66
C ALA A 287 6.41 2.88 -1.47
N GLY A 288 7.49 3.55 -1.12
CA GLY A 288 8.87 3.09 -1.21
C GLY A 288 9.40 2.26 -0.05
N LEU A 289 8.62 1.97 1.00
CA LEU A 289 9.10 1.24 2.17
C LEU A 289 8.65 -0.23 2.20
N SER A 290 9.44 -1.05 2.89
CA SER A 290 9.18 -2.47 3.14
C SER A 290 9.69 -2.90 4.52
N GLY A 291 9.09 -3.94 5.09
CA GLY A 291 9.45 -4.53 6.39
C GLY A 291 8.41 -5.53 6.85
N SER A 292 8.47 -5.98 8.09
CA SER A 292 7.47 -6.87 8.69
C SER A 292 6.23 -6.12 9.20
N ALA A 293 5.14 -6.84 9.45
CA ALA A 293 3.95 -6.26 10.08
C ALA A 293 4.19 -5.80 11.51
N ALA A 294 5.05 -6.50 12.25
CA ALA A 294 5.40 -6.13 13.61
C ALA A 294 6.13 -4.78 13.67
N GLU A 295 7.13 -4.58 12.79
CA GLU A 295 7.84 -3.29 12.73
C GLU A 295 6.95 -2.17 12.22
N LEU A 296 6.09 -2.44 11.23
CA LEU A 296 5.09 -1.49 10.77
C LEU A 296 4.19 -1.03 11.93
N ALA A 297 3.67 -1.98 12.72
CA ALA A 297 2.80 -1.65 13.86
C ALA A 297 3.53 -0.80 14.93
N ARG A 298 4.80 -1.11 15.23
CA ARG A 298 5.62 -0.34 16.19
C ARG A 298 5.84 1.10 15.73
N GLN A 299 6.25 1.28 14.46
CA GLN A 299 6.48 2.61 13.90
C GLN A 299 5.20 3.45 13.87
N VAL A 300 4.10 2.84 13.40
CA VAL A 300 2.80 3.53 13.36
C VAL A 300 2.32 3.92 14.75
N ARG A 301 2.48 3.05 15.76
CA ARG A 301 2.16 3.39 17.14
C ARG A 301 2.96 4.60 17.62
N THR A 302 4.28 4.60 17.37
CA THR A 302 5.15 5.71 17.75
C THR A 302 4.66 7.04 17.14
N MET A 303 4.29 7.03 15.85
CA MET A 303 3.75 8.22 15.18
C MET A 303 2.38 8.65 15.74
N ALA A 304 1.48 7.69 16.02
CA ALA A 304 0.12 7.96 16.44
C ALA A 304 0.03 8.53 17.88
N VAL A 305 0.97 8.18 18.76
CA VAL A 305 0.99 8.69 20.16
C VAL A 305 1.74 10.01 20.32
N LYS A 306 2.37 10.54 19.27
CA LYS A 306 2.99 11.87 19.29
C LYS A 306 1.98 12.95 19.67
N PRO A 307 2.42 14.09 20.27
CA PRO A 307 1.57 15.27 20.43
C PRO A 307 0.95 15.72 19.10
N GLN A 308 -0.27 16.19 19.16
CA GLN A 308 -0.97 16.69 17.96
C GLN A 308 -0.33 17.99 17.42
N PRO A 309 -0.39 18.24 16.09
CA PRO A 309 -0.95 17.34 15.09
C PRO A 309 -0.05 16.11 14.83
N ASN A 310 -0.66 14.95 14.65
CA ASN A 310 -0.02 13.69 14.35
C ASN A 310 -0.78 12.95 13.22
N ILE A 311 -0.38 11.71 12.89
CA ILE A 311 -0.92 10.96 11.73
C ILE A 311 -2.42 10.65 11.84
N ILE A 312 -3.02 10.63 13.03
CA ILE A 312 -4.46 10.44 13.24
C ILE A 312 -5.23 11.75 13.36
N SER A 313 -4.56 12.90 13.30
CA SER A 313 -5.20 14.21 13.37
C SER A 313 -5.93 14.55 12.06
N SER A 314 -6.95 15.40 12.17
CA SER A 314 -7.71 15.92 11.04
C SER A 314 -8.07 17.38 11.27
N ASP A 315 -8.38 18.10 10.20
CA ASP A 315 -8.90 19.45 10.30
C ASP A 315 -10.37 19.41 10.76
N ALA A 316 -10.65 20.03 11.91
CA ALA A 316 -11.98 20.08 12.49
C ALA A 316 -12.98 20.90 11.65
N SER A 317 -12.49 21.78 10.77
CA SER A 317 -13.33 22.59 9.87
C SER A 317 -13.86 21.80 8.68
N ILE A 318 -13.29 20.62 8.39
CA ILE A 318 -13.71 19.78 7.28
C ILE A 318 -14.79 18.83 7.75
N VAL A 319 -15.99 19.05 7.23
CA VAL A 319 -17.13 18.15 7.46
C VAL A 319 -17.03 17.02 6.44
N CYS A 320 -16.75 15.83 6.93
CA CYS A 320 -16.78 14.63 6.11
C CYS A 320 -17.53 13.49 6.82
N ASP A 321 -18.11 12.59 6.06
CA ASP A 321 -18.86 11.46 6.60
C ASP A 321 -17.90 10.38 7.12
N LYS A 322 -17.68 10.37 8.44
CA LYS A 322 -16.85 9.36 9.12
C LYS A 322 -17.50 7.97 9.18
N THR A 323 -18.77 7.86 8.80
CA THR A 323 -19.44 6.54 8.73
C THR A 323 -19.05 5.77 7.48
N GLN A 324 -18.41 6.43 6.52
CA GLN A 324 -17.89 5.85 5.30
C GLN A 324 -16.39 5.58 5.41
N LEU A 325 -15.96 4.41 4.93
CA LEU A 325 -14.55 3.98 5.03
C LEU A 325 -13.59 4.70 4.07
N ARG A 326 -14.07 5.56 3.17
CA ARG A 326 -13.26 6.17 2.11
C ARG A 326 -13.54 7.65 1.83
N GLU A 327 -14.50 8.22 2.50
CA GLU A 327 -14.98 9.59 2.20
C GLU A 327 -14.17 10.69 2.88
N CYS A 328 -13.40 10.32 3.90
CA CYS A 328 -12.81 11.27 4.83
C CYS A 328 -11.31 11.01 4.96
N TYR A 329 -10.48 11.98 4.58
CA TYR A 329 -9.05 11.94 4.90
C TYR A 329 -8.73 12.96 6.00
N GLY A 330 -8.05 12.48 7.06
CA GLY A 330 -7.29 13.35 7.95
C GLY A 330 -5.92 13.68 7.33
N TYR A 331 -4.96 14.13 8.15
CA TYR A 331 -3.62 14.49 7.65
C TYR A 331 -2.82 13.28 7.10
N ALA A 332 -3.17 12.06 7.51
CA ALA A 332 -2.54 10.86 6.97
C ALA A 332 -3.48 9.66 6.89
N MET A 333 -4.42 9.54 7.82
CA MET A 333 -5.31 8.40 7.97
C MET A 333 -6.78 8.80 7.81
N MET A 334 -7.61 7.83 7.46
CA MET A 334 -9.05 7.99 7.30
C MET A 334 -9.76 7.62 8.60
N PRO A 335 -10.41 8.56 9.31
CA PRO A 335 -11.22 8.25 10.47
C PRO A 335 -12.51 7.54 10.08
N TYR A 336 -12.82 6.44 10.76
CA TYR A 336 -14.07 5.72 10.62
C TYR A 336 -14.73 5.53 11.97
N ARG A 337 -16.04 5.88 12.03
CA ARG A 337 -16.87 5.73 13.21
C ARG A 337 -18.31 5.47 12.78
N PRO A 338 -18.84 4.25 12.93
CA PRO A 338 -20.25 3.96 12.69
C PRO A 338 -21.20 4.83 13.49
N VAL A 339 -22.42 5.02 13.00
CA VAL A 339 -23.41 5.98 13.56
C VAL A 339 -23.67 5.75 15.04
N ASP A 340 -23.78 4.50 15.47
CA ASP A 340 -24.17 4.13 16.85
C ASP A 340 -22.95 3.79 17.73
N ARG A 341 -21.76 4.26 17.36
CA ARG A 341 -20.51 3.96 18.09
C ARG A 341 -19.79 5.23 18.52
N SER A 342 -19.14 5.19 19.67
CA SER A 342 -18.32 6.29 20.21
C SER A 342 -16.86 6.21 19.72
N ALA A 343 -16.35 5.00 19.56
CA ALA A 343 -14.96 4.76 19.18
C ALA A 343 -14.67 5.15 17.73
N THR A 344 -13.52 5.77 17.50
CA THR A 344 -13.00 6.04 16.15
C THR A 344 -11.80 5.13 15.89
N VAL A 345 -11.76 4.51 14.71
CA VAL A 345 -10.60 3.80 14.21
C VAL A 345 -10.13 4.49 12.94
N TYR A 346 -8.84 4.73 12.85
CA TYR A 346 -8.19 5.41 11.74
C TYR A 346 -7.52 4.38 10.85
N TYR A 347 -7.75 4.47 9.53
CA TYR A 347 -7.23 3.52 8.55
C TYR A 347 -6.28 4.16 7.55
N ARG A 348 -5.25 3.41 7.17
CA ARG A 348 -4.47 3.64 5.96
C ARG A 348 -4.26 2.32 5.26
N ASP A 349 -4.62 2.25 3.99
CA ASP A 349 -4.37 1.09 3.14
C ASP A 349 -3.36 1.42 2.04
N GLY A 350 -2.76 0.37 1.51
CA GLY A 350 -1.85 0.40 0.39
C GLY A 350 -2.08 -0.78 -0.52
N THR A 351 -1.94 -0.55 -1.82
CA THR A 351 -2.04 -1.59 -2.83
C THR A 351 -1.04 -1.27 -3.94
N LEU A 352 -0.27 -2.25 -4.32
CA LEU A 352 0.51 -2.30 -5.55
C LEU A 352 0.20 -3.63 -6.25
N LEU A 353 0.84 -3.89 -7.37
CA LEU A 353 0.66 -5.13 -8.13
C LEU A 353 0.90 -6.35 -7.26
N GLY A 354 -0.14 -7.15 -7.03
CA GLY A 354 -0.06 -8.39 -6.28
C GLY A 354 0.20 -8.26 -4.77
N LEU A 355 0.09 -7.08 -4.19
CA LEU A 355 0.21 -6.89 -2.74
C LEU A 355 -0.86 -5.96 -2.18
N SER A 356 -1.18 -6.14 -0.90
CA SER A 356 -1.98 -5.21 -0.12
C SER A 356 -1.45 -5.07 1.29
N SER A 357 -1.58 -3.87 1.83
CA SER A 357 -1.24 -3.51 3.20
C SER A 357 -2.39 -2.73 3.84
N LEU A 358 -2.57 -2.85 5.13
CA LEU A 358 -3.57 -2.12 5.89
C LEU A 358 -3.03 -1.82 7.28
N VAL A 359 -3.20 -0.59 7.72
CA VAL A 359 -2.96 -0.20 9.11
C VAL A 359 -4.26 0.36 9.68
N ALA A 360 -4.55 -0.01 10.91
CA ALA A 360 -5.64 0.53 11.72
C ALA A 360 -5.10 1.01 13.07
N VAL A 361 -5.54 2.20 13.50
CA VAL A 361 -5.19 2.78 14.80
C VAL A 361 -6.49 3.13 15.52
N SER A 362 -6.69 2.65 16.74
CA SER A 362 -7.83 3.06 17.57
C SER A 362 -7.49 4.33 18.36
N ASP A 363 -8.50 5.08 18.74
CA ASP A 363 -8.35 6.24 19.63
C ASP A 363 -7.85 5.86 21.03
N SER A 364 -7.94 4.59 21.44
CA SER A 364 -7.30 4.07 22.65
C SER A 364 -5.81 3.73 22.50
N GLY A 365 -5.24 3.87 21.31
CA GLY A 365 -3.82 3.59 21.01
C GLY A 365 -3.52 2.15 20.60
N GLY A 366 -4.53 1.31 20.38
CA GLY A 366 -4.35 -0.01 19.75
C GLY A 366 -3.99 0.13 18.27
N VAL A 367 -3.07 -0.69 17.77
CA VAL A 367 -2.60 -0.63 16.38
C VAL A 367 -2.64 -2.02 15.76
N VAL A 368 -3.22 -2.13 14.57
CA VAL A 368 -3.17 -3.34 13.73
C VAL A 368 -2.43 -3.03 12.44
N ALA A 369 -1.50 -3.89 12.06
CA ALA A 369 -0.86 -3.89 10.74
C ALA A 369 -1.10 -5.24 10.06
N LEU A 370 -1.58 -5.23 8.82
CA LEU A 370 -1.86 -6.41 8.01
C LEU A 370 -1.17 -6.28 6.67
N LEU A 371 -0.33 -7.25 6.33
CA LEU A 371 0.44 -7.31 5.10
C LEU A 371 0.12 -8.61 4.35
N SER A 372 -0.03 -8.52 3.03
CA SER A 372 -0.47 -9.64 2.20
C SER A 372 0.20 -9.62 0.83
N ASN A 373 0.56 -10.78 0.30
CA ASN A 373 1.04 -10.93 -1.08
C ASN A 373 -0.10 -11.22 -2.07
N GLY A 374 -1.19 -10.47 -1.95
CA GLY A 374 -2.35 -10.55 -2.83
C GLY A 374 -3.17 -9.27 -2.78
N THR A 375 -3.96 -9.04 -3.80
CA THR A 375 -4.91 -7.94 -3.89
C THR A 375 -6.33 -8.44 -3.67
N PRO A 376 -7.18 -7.68 -2.93
CA PRO A 376 -8.57 -8.07 -2.72
C PRO A 376 -9.31 -8.19 -4.05
N ASN A 377 -10.11 -9.24 -4.20
CA ASN A 377 -11.09 -9.31 -5.28
C ASN A 377 -12.10 -8.17 -5.15
N LYS A 378 -12.52 -7.59 -6.29
CA LYS A 378 -13.41 -6.42 -6.35
C LYS A 378 -14.84 -6.66 -5.85
N THR A 379 -15.19 -7.90 -5.46
CA THR A 379 -16.54 -8.26 -5.09
C THR A 379 -16.75 -8.40 -3.56
N GLU A 380 -17.26 -9.43 -3.02
CA GLU A 380 -17.87 -9.52 -1.69
C GLU A 380 -16.92 -9.45 -0.48
N HIS A 381 -15.60 -9.57 -0.66
CA HIS A 381 -14.62 -9.56 0.42
C HIS A 381 -13.53 -8.49 0.22
N SER A 382 -13.97 -7.26 -0.01
CA SER A 382 -13.07 -6.11 -0.16
C SER A 382 -12.31 -5.82 1.15
N ASN A 383 -11.24 -5.00 1.07
CA ASN A 383 -10.57 -4.49 2.27
C ASN A 383 -11.54 -3.83 3.26
N ASP A 384 -12.70 -3.35 2.79
CA ASP A 384 -13.71 -2.73 3.66
C ASP A 384 -14.32 -3.74 4.62
N THR A 385 -14.57 -4.98 4.20
CA THR A 385 -15.00 -6.07 5.12
C THR A 385 -13.96 -6.33 6.20
N ILE A 386 -12.67 -6.37 5.84
CA ILE A 386 -11.58 -6.53 6.81
C ILE A 386 -11.50 -5.32 7.75
N LYS A 387 -11.64 -4.09 7.24
CA LYS A 387 -11.66 -2.86 8.06
C LYS A 387 -12.79 -2.90 9.09
N ILE A 388 -14.00 -3.30 8.68
CA ILE A 388 -15.16 -3.43 9.57
C ILE A 388 -14.88 -4.47 10.67
N LYS A 389 -14.32 -5.63 10.33
CA LYS A 389 -13.97 -6.65 11.32
C LYS A 389 -12.91 -6.15 12.31
N ILE A 390 -11.85 -5.50 11.81
CA ILE A 390 -10.82 -4.90 12.66
C ILE A 390 -11.44 -3.84 13.58
N TYR A 391 -12.38 -3.02 13.06
CA TYR A 391 -13.12 -2.07 13.88
C TYR A 391 -13.83 -2.76 15.05
N GLU A 392 -14.58 -3.82 14.79
CA GLU A 392 -15.33 -4.55 15.84
C GLU A 392 -14.41 -5.12 16.92
N TYR A 393 -13.21 -5.57 16.58
CA TYR A 393 -12.25 -6.06 17.57
C TYR A 393 -11.59 -4.92 18.35
N LEU A 394 -11.18 -3.84 17.70
CA LEU A 394 -10.56 -2.71 18.36
C LEU A 394 -11.56 -1.96 19.26
N ALA A 395 -12.81 -1.80 18.82
CA ALA A 395 -13.86 -1.09 19.55
C ALA A 395 -14.42 -1.87 20.75
N LYS A 396 -14.26 -3.19 20.81
CA LYS A 396 -14.67 -4.01 21.99
C LYS A 396 -13.76 -3.84 23.20
N ASN A 397 -12.57 -3.36 23.00
CA ASN A 397 -11.56 -3.16 24.05
C ASN A 397 -11.47 -1.70 24.51
N LEU A 398 -12.49 -0.90 24.18
CA LEU A 398 -12.72 0.48 24.61
C LEU A 398 -13.84 0.51 25.65
#